data_bfda12f9959362495f382dfc46daaeb4
#
_entry.id   bfda12f9959362495f382dfc46daaeb4
#
_cell.length_a   1.000
_cell.length_b   1.000
_cell.length_c   1.000
_cell.angle_alpha   90.00
_cell.angle_beta   90.00
_cell.angle_gamma   90.00
#
_symmetry.space_group_name_H-M   'P 1'
#
loop_
_entity.id
_entity.type
_entity.pdbx_description
1 polymer ?
#
loop_
_entity_poly.entity_id
_entity_poly.type
_entity_poly.pdbx_seq_one_letter_code
_entity_poly.pdbx_strand_id
1 'polypeptide(L)'
;MFIATYKARWRALATMISVLAIAACSAATYSANNVGAIPDGTSSTCPAPGAPLNITFTANGLTSAALTDIRVSMTFGTAHPWGGDLTATLVSPTGISFPLFGRIGAVSAAAVGSSADLSGNYVFVDPAITSNNIWTAATNAPNPGAIMEGTYATTPVGGAGAVNPPTPTGFLAAYSTLTTAGVLNGTWTLQVIDNCANDTGAISAASLTLEQAAPVLQYSSAPSFIHFPTIPANTPSYAYPVVVFAPATNAQNVGFPANACVMSGTNAADFMRLPDAVSAAPGSTGQLLVQFRPSSNGYKTATMTCTAQPSGVTPAQIIVQLDGAGGDALPPPNCYDVDGDGVMNPLVDGLFITRLQLGLPPGVAANNIAFQSPRNSAKKVVGFMLERCGYVVPSTP
;
A
#
# COMPACT_ATOMS: atom_id res chain seq x y z
N MET A 1 41.91 -49.02 -23.33
CA MET A 1 41.22 -47.83 -23.92
C MET A 1 40.03 -47.54 -23.05
N PHE A 2 40.22 -46.71 -22.00
CA PHE A 2 39.17 -46.36 -21.02
C PHE A 2 38.51 -45.08 -21.44
N ILE A 3 37.21 -45.12 -21.67
CA ILE A 3 36.37 -43.92 -21.92
C ILE A 3 35.74 -43.55 -20.59
N ALA A 4 36.18 -42.43 -20.05
CA ALA A 4 35.59 -41.81 -18.85
C ALA A 4 34.38 -40.98 -19.24
N THR A 5 33.21 -41.36 -18.76
CA THR A 5 31.96 -40.59 -18.89
C THR A 5 31.87 -39.50 -17.82
N TYR A 6 31.99 -38.25 -18.24
CA TYR A 6 31.79 -37.06 -17.41
C TYR A 6 30.28 -36.82 -17.18
N LYS A 7 29.81 -37.02 -15.95
CA LYS A 7 28.46 -36.57 -15.52
C LYS A 7 28.52 -35.10 -15.14
N ALA A 8 28.07 -34.23 -16.01
CA ALA A 8 27.83 -32.82 -15.71
C ALA A 8 26.63 -32.70 -14.75
N ARG A 9 26.91 -32.26 -13.53
CA ARG A 9 25.86 -31.83 -12.56
C ARG A 9 25.44 -30.39 -12.89
N TRP A 10 24.28 -30.23 -13.47
CA TRP A 10 23.62 -28.92 -13.57
C TRP A 10 23.07 -28.57 -12.19
N ARG A 11 23.68 -27.59 -11.53
CA ARG A 11 23.08 -26.87 -10.40
C ARG A 11 22.16 -25.81 -11.00
N ALA A 12 20.87 -26.01 -10.89
CA ALA A 12 19.87 -24.97 -11.15
C ALA A 12 20.01 -23.90 -10.05
N LEU A 13 20.57 -22.76 -10.42
CA LEU A 13 20.59 -21.56 -9.60
C LEU A 13 19.21 -20.92 -9.73
N ALA A 14 18.33 -21.17 -8.77
CA ALA A 14 17.06 -20.46 -8.67
C ALA A 14 17.34 -19.01 -8.26
N THR A 15 17.38 -18.12 -9.22
CA THR A 15 17.43 -16.68 -8.99
C THR A 15 16.05 -16.27 -8.46
N MET A 16 15.94 -16.02 -7.16
CA MET A 16 14.79 -15.32 -6.59
C MET A 16 14.80 -13.89 -7.14
N ILE A 17 13.97 -13.64 -8.15
CA ILE A 17 13.62 -12.29 -8.54
C ILE A 17 12.61 -11.81 -7.48
N SER A 18 13.10 -11.08 -6.49
CA SER A 18 12.24 -10.25 -5.65
C SER A 18 11.63 -9.17 -6.52
N VAL A 19 10.41 -9.39 -6.98
CA VAL A 19 9.59 -8.33 -7.58
C VAL A 19 9.31 -7.34 -6.45
N LEU A 20 10.06 -6.24 -6.44
CA LEU A 20 9.74 -5.09 -5.62
C LEU A 20 8.37 -4.59 -6.11
N ALA A 21 7.31 -4.84 -5.35
CA ALA A 21 6.01 -4.23 -5.59
C ALA A 21 6.19 -2.72 -5.42
N ILE A 22 6.31 -1.99 -6.52
CA ILE A 22 6.23 -0.54 -6.53
C ILE A 22 4.79 -0.24 -6.12
N ALA A 23 4.60 0.26 -4.90
CA ALA A 23 3.31 0.79 -4.48
C ALA A 23 2.93 1.88 -5.48
N ALA A 24 1.83 1.70 -6.20
CA ALA A 24 1.33 2.71 -7.11
C ALA A 24 0.90 3.91 -6.26
N CYS A 25 1.62 5.04 -6.37
CA CYS A 25 1.19 6.31 -5.79
C CYS A 25 -0.10 6.75 -6.47
N SER A 26 -1.07 7.22 -5.68
CA SER A 26 -2.29 7.84 -6.21
C SER A 26 -2.10 9.35 -6.20
N ALA A 27 -1.83 9.94 -7.36
CA ALA A 27 -1.75 11.37 -7.56
C ALA A 27 -3.11 11.90 -8.04
N ALA A 28 -3.65 12.90 -7.34
CA ALA A 28 -4.86 13.60 -7.74
C ALA A 28 -4.50 15.05 -8.07
N THR A 29 -4.93 15.54 -9.23
CA THR A 29 -4.71 16.92 -9.67
C THR A 29 -6.04 17.67 -9.72
N TYR A 30 -6.09 18.80 -9.06
CA TYR A 30 -7.25 19.68 -8.95
C TYR A 30 -6.97 20.97 -9.68
N SER A 31 -7.80 21.28 -10.68
CA SER A 31 -7.72 22.54 -11.42
C SER A 31 -8.38 23.67 -10.65
N ALA A 32 -7.86 24.87 -10.80
CA ALA A 32 -8.42 26.07 -10.19
C ALA A 32 -9.74 26.49 -10.84
N ASN A 33 -10.63 27.06 -10.03
CA ASN A 33 -11.95 27.54 -10.48
C ASN A 33 -12.01 29.06 -10.69
N ASN A 34 -11.08 29.83 -10.12
CA ASN A 34 -11.15 31.29 -10.03
C ASN A 34 -9.77 31.94 -10.15
N VAL A 35 -9.18 31.81 -11.33
CA VAL A 35 -7.97 32.53 -11.73
C VAL A 35 -8.36 33.94 -12.25
N GLY A 36 -7.41 34.85 -12.34
CA GLY A 36 -7.66 36.19 -12.85
C GLY A 36 -6.53 37.17 -12.59
N ALA A 37 -6.87 38.46 -12.66
CA ALA A 37 -5.97 39.55 -12.37
C ALA A 37 -5.53 39.53 -10.89
N ILE A 38 -4.25 39.78 -10.65
CA ILE A 38 -3.70 39.97 -9.32
C ILE A 38 -4.00 41.42 -8.92
N PRO A 39 -4.71 41.66 -7.81
CA PRO A 39 -4.94 43.02 -7.35
C PRO A 39 -3.62 43.72 -7.00
N ASP A 40 -3.41 44.90 -7.56
CA ASP A 40 -2.22 45.72 -7.39
C ASP A 40 -1.95 46.07 -5.92
N GLY A 41 -0.70 46.25 -5.54
CA GLY A 41 -0.33 46.76 -4.24
C GLY A 41 -0.87 48.17 -3.99
N THR A 42 -0.89 48.58 -2.71
CA THR A 42 -1.52 49.84 -2.31
C THR A 42 -0.61 51.06 -2.37
N SER A 43 0.70 50.86 -2.52
CA SER A 43 1.72 51.92 -2.57
C SER A 43 2.96 51.45 -3.30
N SER A 44 3.64 52.41 -3.94
CA SER A 44 5.00 52.18 -4.49
C SER A 44 6.10 52.12 -3.43
N THR A 45 5.79 52.44 -2.18
CA THR A 45 6.71 52.20 -1.04
C THR A 45 6.45 50.79 -0.50
N CYS A 46 7.30 49.89 -0.86
CA CYS A 46 7.16 48.44 -0.57
C CYS A 46 7.69 48.06 0.83
N PRO A 47 7.09 47.05 1.48
CA PRO A 47 5.86 46.37 1.10
C PRO A 47 4.59 47.13 1.48
N ALA A 48 3.65 47.17 0.54
CA ALA A 48 2.32 47.73 0.72
C ALA A 48 1.31 46.80 0.02
N PRO A 49 0.93 45.70 0.66
CA PRO A 49 0.16 44.62 0.00
C PRO A 49 -1.21 45.11 -0.45
N GLY A 50 -1.57 44.64 -1.64
CA GLY A 50 -2.93 44.69 -2.19
C GLY A 50 -3.83 43.60 -1.59
N ALA A 51 -5.07 43.54 -2.07
CA ALA A 51 -5.95 42.43 -1.72
C ALA A 51 -5.45 41.11 -2.33
N PRO A 52 -5.55 39.97 -1.63
CA PRO A 52 -5.11 38.70 -2.18
C PRO A 52 -6.01 38.23 -3.33
N LEU A 53 -5.42 37.78 -4.42
CA LEU A 53 -6.09 36.88 -5.37
C LEU A 53 -6.14 35.47 -4.71
N ASN A 54 -7.36 35.04 -4.35
CA ASN A 54 -7.60 33.73 -3.76
C ASN A 54 -8.05 32.75 -4.83
N ILE A 55 -7.15 31.84 -5.22
CA ILE A 55 -7.39 30.79 -6.20
C ILE A 55 -7.71 29.51 -5.45
N THR A 56 -8.88 28.90 -5.71
CA THR A 56 -9.35 27.75 -4.93
C THR A 56 -9.28 26.46 -5.71
N PHE A 57 -8.93 25.37 -5.00
CA PHE A 57 -8.93 24.00 -5.49
C PHE A 57 -9.85 23.16 -4.60
N THR A 58 -10.82 22.46 -5.18
CA THR A 58 -11.69 21.56 -4.43
C THR A 58 -11.12 20.15 -4.43
N ALA A 59 -10.35 19.82 -3.40
CA ALA A 59 -9.80 18.49 -3.23
C ALA A 59 -10.89 17.51 -2.76
N ASN A 60 -10.97 16.36 -3.40
CA ASN A 60 -11.86 15.26 -3.04
C ASN A 60 -11.25 13.91 -3.41
N GLY A 61 -11.78 12.83 -2.83
CA GLY A 61 -11.31 11.48 -3.11
C GLY A 61 -9.99 11.08 -2.44
N LEU A 62 -9.38 11.96 -1.63
CA LEU A 62 -8.20 11.63 -0.83
C LEU A 62 -8.60 10.72 0.33
N THR A 63 -7.73 9.76 0.63
CA THR A 63 -7.92 8.79 1.72
C THR A 63 -7.26 9.26 3.01
N SER A 64 -7.47 8.52 4.11
CA SER A 64 -6.76 8.77 5.38
C SER A 64 -5.34 8.23 5.32
N ALA A 65 -4.45 8.95 4.65
CA ALA A 65 -3.03 8.69 4.53
C ALA A 65 -2.26 10.01 4.41
N ALA A 66 -1.01 10.04 4.86
CA ALA A 66 -0.15 11.20 4.69
C ALA A 66 0.11 11.48 3.20
N LEU A 67 0.32 12.75 2.87
CA LEU A 67 0.82 13.14 1.55
C LEU A 67 2.25 12.65 1.36
N THR A 68 2.58 12.19 0.18
CA THR A 68 3.92 11.79 -0.25
C THR A 68 4.55 12.79 -1.20
N ASP A 69 3.70 13.58 -1.88
CA ASP A 69 4.13 14.72 -2.70
C ASP A 69 3.01 15.76 -2.77
N ILE A 70 3.42 17.00 -2.98
CA ILE A 70 2.55 18.16 -3.15
C ILE A 70 3.18 19.10 -4.18
N ARG A 71 2.38 19.50 -5.19
CA ARG A 71 2.81 20.40 -6.26
C ARG A 71 1.77 21.46 -6.53
N VAL A 72 2.23 22.69 -6.70
CA VAL A 72 1.38 23.81 -7.14
C VAL A 72 1.94 24.32 -8.46
N SER A 73 1.10 24.31 -9.49
CA SER A 73 1.41 24.93 -10.79
C SER A 73 0.60 26.20 -10.93
N MET A 74 1.22 27.26 -11.44
CA MET A 74 0.54 28.50 -11.80
C MET A 74 1.09 29.05 -13.12
N THR A 75 0.19 29.52 -13.99
CA THR A 75 0.54 30.09 -15.30
C THR A 75 0.14 31.55 -15.34
N PHE A 76 1.12 32.41 -15.54
CA PHE A 76 0.89 33.83 -15.77
C PHE A 76 0.51 34.04 -17.25
N GLY A 77 -0.78 34.25 -17.52
CA GLY A 77 -1.29 34.54 -18.87
C GLY A 77 -1.05 35.97 -19.27
N THR A 78 -1.00 36.89 -18.28
CA THR A 78 -0.41 38.23 -18.40
C THR A 78 0.79 38.27 -17.48
N ALA A 79 1.96 38.58 -18.02
CA ALA A 79 3.20 38.66 -17.26
C ALA A 79 3.06 39.70 -16.12
N HIS A 80 3.64 39.37 -14.96
CA HIS A 80 3.83 40.34 -13.89
C HIS A 80 5.25 40.90 -14.00
N PRO A 81 5.42 42.20 -14.29
CA PRO A 81 6.71 42.78 -14.66
C PRO A 81 7.74 42.81 -13.51
N TRP A 82 7.31 42.61 -12.27
CA TRP A 82 8.21 42.66 -11.09
C TRP A 82 8.00 41.46 -10.18
N GLY A 83 8.75 40.38 -10.39
CA GLY A 83 8.63 39.15 -9.58
C GLY A 83 8.93 39.35 -8.09
N GLY A 84 9.68 40.41 -7.74
CA GLY A 84 9.98 40.81 -6.38
C GLY A 84 8.80 41.34 -5.60
N ASP A 85 7.70 41.68 -6.26
CA ASP A 85 6.49 42.24 -5.60
C ASP A 85 5.55 41.14 -5.14
N LEU A 86 5.61 39.96 -5.77
CA LEU A 86 4.65 38.91 -5.49
C LEU A 86 5.04 38.03 -4.29
N THR A 87 3.99 37.61 -3.58
CA THR A 87 4.03 36.53 -2.60
C THR A 87 2.95 35.51 -2.94
N ALA A 88 3.31 34.23 -3.04
CA ALA A 88 2.39 33.14 -3.26
C ALA A 88 2.42 32.17 -2.07
N THR A 89 1.26 31.86 -1.52
CA THR A 89 1.10 31.05 -0.31
C THR A 89 0.00 30.02 -0.53
N LEU A 90 0.23 28.77 -0.20
CA LEU A 90 -0.79 27.73 -0.20
C LEU A 90 -1.39 27.58 1.20
N VAL A 91 -2.73 27.56 1.29
CA VAL A 91 -3.48 27.37 2.52
C VAL A 91 -4.31 26.10 2.42
N SER A 92 -4.17 25.20 3.39
CA SER A 92 -4.93 23.95 3.46
C SER A 92 -6.38 24.15 3.90
N PRO A 93 -7.28 23.16 3.78
CA PRO A 93 -8.64 23.22 4.29
C PRO A 93 -8.73 23.48 5.79
N THR A 94 -7.70 23.16 6.56
CA THR A 94 -7.61 23.38 8.02
C THR A 94 -6.96 24.72 8.39
N GLY A 95 -6.54 25.53 7.40
CA GLY A 95 -5.91 26.84 7.62
C GLY A 95 -4.38 26.79 7.79
N ILE A 96 -3.72 25.64 7.60
CA ILE A 96 -2.25 25.60 7.57
C ILE A 96 -1.79 26.37 6.33
N SER A 97 -0.93 27.34 6.52
CA SER A 97 -0.44 28.27 5.49
C SER A 97 1.07 28.08 5.28
N PHE A 98 1.49 28.00 4.02
CA PHE A 98 2.90 27.83 3.67
C PHE A 98 3.29 28.61 2.41
N PRO A 99 4.35 29.45 2.44
CA PRO A 99 4.78 30.21 1.28
C PRO A 99 5.45 29.31 0.24
N LEU A 100 5.05 29.48 -1.02
CA LEU A 100 5.71 28.85 -2.16
C LEU A 100 6.95 29.65 -2.56
N PHE A 101 6.79 30.96 -2.62
CA PHE A 101 7.80 31.98 -2.80
C PHE A 101 7.24 33.33 -2.34
N GLY A 102 8.11 34.31 -2.16
CA GLY A 102 7.62 35.66 -1.93
C GLY A 102 8.76 36.67 -1.96
N ARG A 103 8.45 37.86 -2.46
CA ARG A 103 9.37 39.00 -2.54
C ARG A 103 10.77 38.59 -3.01
N ILE A 104 10.82 37.95 -4.17
CA ILE A 104 12.03 37.37 -4.77
C ILE A 104 13.12 38.45 -4.85
N GLY A 105 14.31 38.17 -4.31
CA GLY A 105 15.42 39.12 -4.29
C GLY A 105 15.39 40.19 -3.21
N ALA A 106 14.30 40.33 -2.45
CA ALA A 106 14.22 41.29 -1.36
C ALA A 106 14.97 40.83 -0.10
N VAL A 107 16.10 41.43 0.23
CA VAL A 107 16.96 41.06 1.39
C VAL A 107 16.83 42.04 2.55
N SER A 108 16.02 43.08 2.45
CA SER A 108 15.71 44.00 3.53
C SER A 108 14.22 44.34 3.56
N ALA A 109 13.75 44.92 4.66
CA ALA A 109 12.32 45.23 4.84
C ALA A 109 11.75 46.11 3.70
N ALA A 110 12.50 47.12 3.25
CA ALA A 110 12.08 48.07 2.23
C ALA A 110 12.60 47.72 0.81
N ALA A 111 13.22 46.55 0.61
CA ALA A 111 13.73 46.17 -0.71
C ALA A 111 12.55 45.86 -1.66
N VAL A 112 12.60 46.35 -2.87
CA VAL A 112 11.62 46.06 -3.95
C VAL A 112 11.81 44.70 -4.60
N GLY A 113 12.93 44.01 -4.31
CA GLY A 113 13.22 42.70 -4.86
C GLY A 113 13.67 42.72 -6.33
N SER A 114 13.42 41.63 -7.04
CA SER A 114 13.84 41.40 -8.42
C SER A 114 12.86 42.03 -9.41
N SER A 115 13.40 42.77 -10.37
CA SER A 115 12.67 43.34 -11.49
C SER A 115 12.48 42.33 -12.65
N ALA A 116 12.84 41.07 -12.47
CA ALA A 116 12.57 40.06 -13.48
C ALA A 116 11.09 39.68 -13.50
N ASP A 117 10.54 39.51 -14.71
CA ASP A 117 9.12 39.22 -14.92
C ASP A 117 8.77 37.79 -14.53
N LEU A 118 7.56 37.57 -14.03
CA LEU A 118 6.92 36.26 -13.98
C LEU A 118 6.00 36.11 -15.19
N SER A 119 6.38 35.27 -16.15
CA SER A 119 5.66 35.04 -17.40
C SER A 119 5.71 33.56 -17.76
N GLY A 120 4.55 32.94 -18.03
CA GLY A 120 4.45 31.52 -18.33
C GLY A 120 4.19 30.63 -17.12
N ASN A 121 4.64 29.37 -17.16
CA ASN A 121 4.28 28.34 -16.17
C ASN A 121 5.37 28.07 -15.16
N TYR A 122 5.02 28.12 -13.87
CA TYR A 122 5.89 27.82 -12.73
C TYR A 122 5.28 26.73 -11.88
N VAL A 123 6.06 25.70 -11.57
CA VAL A 123 5.65 24.59 -10.70
C VAL A 123 6.49 24.63 -9.42
N PHE A 124 5.83 24.69 -8.29
CA PHE A 124 6.47 24.67 -6.96
C PHE A 124 6.30 23.29 -6.31
N VAL A 125 7.41 22.75 -5.82
CA VAL A 125 7.53 21.40 -5.24
C VAL A 125 8.38 21.41 -3.98
N ASP A 126 8.36 20.29 -3.26
CA ASP A 126 9.26 20.08 -2.12
C ASP A 126 10.74 20.13 -2.56
N PRO A 127 11.65 20.70 -1.75
CA PRO A 127 13.09 20.69 -2.03
C PRO A 127 13.71 19.32 -2.23
N ALA A 128 13.07 18.24 -1.76
CA ALA A 128 13.52 16.87 -2.02
C ALA A 128 13.36 16.46 -3.50
N ILE A 129 12.48 17.15 -4.26
CA ILE A 129 12.23 16.88 -5.67
C ILE A 129 13.21 17.64 -6.58
N THR A 130 13.51 18.89 -6.23
CA THR A 130 14.45 19.73 -7.00
C THR A 130 15.17 20.71 -6.09
N SER A 131 16.41 21.05 -6.44
CA SER A 131 17.16 22.13 -5.81
C SER A 131 17.07 23.46 -6.56
N ASN A 132 16.30 23.53 -7.65
CA ASN A 132 16.14 24.76 -8.43
C ASN A 132 15.53 25.84 -7.55
N ASN A 133 16.18 26.99 -7.46
CA ASN A 133 15.74 28.10 -6.64
C ASN A 133 15.30 29.26 -7.51
N ILE A 134 14.05 29.73 -7.34
CA ILE A 134 13.47 30.80 -8.15
C ILE A 134 14.23 32.13 -7.98
N TRP A 135 14.87 32.38 -6.82
CA TRP A 135 15.70 33.57 -6.59
C TRP A 135 16.98 33.53 -7.42
N THR A 136 17.59 32.33 -7.57
CA THR A 136 18.74 32.15 -8.46
C THR A 136 18.32 32.36 -9.92
N ALA A 137 17.17 31.84 -10.31
CA ALA A 137 16.64 32.02 -11.65
C ALA A 137 16.34 33.51 -11.95
N ALA A 138 15.80 34.24 -10.98
CA ALA A 138 15.56 35.68 -11.09
C ALA A 138 16.86 36.48 -11.22
N THR A 139 17.91 36.10 -10.48
CA THR A 139 19.22 36.76 -10.60
C THR A 139 19.87 36.53 -11.98
N ASN A 140 19.59 35.37 -12.58
CA ASN A 140 20.12 34.97 -13.90
C ASN A 140 19.23 35.41 -15.08
N ALA A 141 18.03 35.96 -14.80
CA ALA A 141 17.14 36.43 -15.87
C ALA A 141 17.75 37.59 -16.68
N PRO A 142 17.47 37.69 -17.96
CA PRO A 142 17.81 38.87 -18.74
C PRO A 142 17.21 40.12 -18.12
N ASN A 143 17.83 41.28 -18.30
CA ASN A 143 17.27 42.55 -17.84
C ASN A 143 17.12 43.52 -19.03
N PRO A 144 15.89 43.87 -19.46
CA PRO A 144 14.61 43.34 -19.04
C PRO A 144 14.38 41.90 -19.50
N GLY A 145 13.61 41.09 -18.73
CA GLY A 145 13.23 39.74 -19.10
C GLY A 145 12.62 38.91 -18.00
N ALA A 146 12.09 37.77 -18.40
CA ALA A 146 11.36 36.89 -17.53
C ALA A 146 12.26 35.89 -16.80
N ILE A 147 11.88 35.53 -15.59
CA ILE A 147 12.35 34.34 -14.89
C ILE A 147 12.01 33.12 -15.76
N MET A 148 12.97 32.22 -15.97
CA MET A 148 12.72 31.03 -16.78
C MET A 148 11.56 30.21 -16.21
N GLU A 149 10.65 29.79 -17.07
CA GLU A 149 9.61 28.80 -16.71
C GLU A 149 10.24 27.49 -16.21
N GLY A 150 9.54 26.80 -15.28
CA GLY A 150 10.07 25.53 -14.82
C GLY A 150 9.58 25.10 -13.45
N THR A 151 10.27 24.10 -12.92
CA THR A 151 9.99 23.54 -11.59
C THR A 151 11.01 24.05 -10.58
N TYR A 152 10.51 24.60 -9.49
CA TYR A 152 11.28 25.23 -8.42
C TYR A 152 10.94 24.65 -7.06
N ALA A 153 11.95 24.58 -6.20
CA ALA A 153 11.75 24.35 -4.79
C ALA A 153 11.07 25.56 -4.13
N THR A 154 10.22 25.30 -3.15
CA THR A 154 9.63 26.35 -2.33
C THR A 154 10.71 27.11 -1.55
N THR A 155 10.51 28.40 -1.38
CA THR A 155 11.44 29.30 -0.69
C THR A 155 10.72 30.15 0.35
N PRO A 156 11.43 30.64 1.40
CA PRO A 156 10.85 31.60 2.31
C PRO A 156 10.57 32.94 1.61
N VAL A 157 9.76 33.74 2.25
CA VAL A 157 9.46 35.11 1.80
C VAL A 157 10.65 36.04 2.07
N GLY A 158 10.98 36.88 1.11
CA GLY A 158 12.00 37.90 1.24
C GLY A 158 11.63 39.03 2.21
N GLY A 159 12.63 39.75 2.68
CA GLY A 159 12.47 40.86 3.60
C GLY A 159 13.68 41.03 4.52
N ALA A 160 13.45 41.61 5.70
CA ALA A 160 14.50 41.85 6.66
C ALA A 160 15.20 40.55 7.09
N GLY A 161 16.51 40.49 6.92
CA GLY A 161 17.36 39.35 7.29
C GLY A 161 17.30 38.18 6.29
N ALA A 162 16.60 38.29 5.16
CA ALA A 162 16.62 37.30 4.11
C ALA A 162 18.00 37.30 3.40
N VAL A 163 18.42 36.16 2.92
CA VAL A 163 19.64 35.98 2.10
C VAL A 163 19.23 35.69 0.65
N ASN A 164 20.10 36.00 -0.31
CA ASN A 164 19.83 35.76 -1.73
C ASN A 164 20.94 34.86 -2.33
N PRO A 165 20.62 33.62 -2.78
CA PRO A 165 19.33 32.95 -2.66
C PRO A 165 19.11 32.41 -1.24
N PRO A 166 17.85 32.29 -0.79
CA PRO A 166 17.53 31.66 0.48
C PRO A 166 17.65 30.14 0.37
N THR A 167 17.83 29.48 1.50
CA THR A 167 17.70 28.02 1.56
C THR A 167 16.24 27.62 1.29
N PRO A 168 15.98 26.69 0.35
CA PRO A 168 14.63 26.15 0.13
C PRO A 168 14.01 25.57 1.41
N THR A 169 12.70 25.67 1.53
CA THR A 169 11.95 25.22 2.71
C THR A 169 11.10 24.00 2.42
N GLY A 170 10.99 23.07 3.38
CA GLY A 170 10.28 21.81 3.22
C GLY A 170 8.76 22.02 3.04
N PHE A 171 8.28 21.88 1.84
CA PHE A 171 6.88 22.08 1.46
C PHE A 171 6.00 20.96 1.99
N LEU A 172 6.38 19.71 1.75
CA LEU A 172 5.66 18.54 2.22
C LEU A 172 5.59 18.46 3.75
N ALA A 173 6.69 18.81 4.42
CA ALA A 173 6.77 18.77 5.88
C ALA A 173 5.76 19.71 6.57
N ALA A 174 5.43 20.85 5.95
CA ALA A 174 4.45 21.79 6.49
C ALA A 174 3.05 21.19 6.64
N TYR A 175 2.70 20.23 5.79
CA TYR A 175 1.39 19.56 5.80
C TYR A 175 1.44 18.13 6.36
N SER A 176 2.52 17.74 7.01
CA SER A 176 2.71 16.38 7.56
C SER A 176 1.69 15.97 8.62
N THR A 177 1.00 16.92 9.24
CA THR A 177 -0.09 16.67 10.20
C THR A 177 -1.43 16.34 9.53
N LEU A 178 -1.56 16.59 8.22
CA LEU A 178 -2.77 16.29 7.45
C LEU A 178 -2.74 14.82 7.03
N THR A 179 -3.29 13.94 7.86
CA THR A 179 -3.20 12.48 7.67
C THR A 179 -4.55 11.79 7.52
N THR A 180 -5.66 12.53 7.58
CA THR A 180 -7.01 11.95 7.46
C THR A 180 -7.78 12.56 6.30
N ALA A 181 -8.67 11.78 5.70
CA ALA A 181 -9.50 12.24 4.59
C ALA A 181 -10.30 13.53 4.92
N GLY A 182 -10.76 13.66 6.16
CA GLY A 182 -11.55 14.81 6.60
C GLY A 182 -10.78 16.14 6.67
N VAL A 183 -9.44 16.10 6.76
CA VAL A 183 -8.59 17.30 6.78
C VAL A 183 -7.87 17.54 5.47
N LEU A 184 -7.78 16.52 4.62
CA LEU A 184 -7.13 16.59 3.30
C LEU A 184 -8.12 17.02 2.22
N ASN A 185 -9.36 16.51 2.26
CA ASN A 185 -10.43 16.89 1.35
C ASN A 185 -11.04 18.21 1.79
N GLY A 186 -11.42 19.02 0.82
CA GLY A 186 -12.00 20.34 1.03
C GLY A 186 -11.35 21.39 0.14
N THR A 187 -11.49 22.65 0.54
CA THR A 187 -10.96 23.77 -0.24
C THR A 187 -9.54 24.11 0.17
N TRP A 188 -8.61 23.93 -0.75
CA TRP A 188 -7.27 24.49 -0.67
C TRP A 188 -7.26 25.84 -1.38
N THR A 189 -6.49 26.79 -0.89
CA THR A 189 -6.44 28.14 -1.46
C THR A 189 -5.01 28.55 -1.74
N LEU A 190 -4.70 28.89 -2.99
CA LEU A 190 -3.49 29.60 -3.37
C LEU A 190 -3.78 31.08 -3.27
N GLN A 191 -3.11 31.76 -2.34
CA GLN A 191 -3.19 33.22 -2.19
C GLN A 191 -2.00 33.83 -2.91
N VAL A 192 -2.27 34.71 -3.88
CA VAL A 192 -1.25 35.51 -4.55
C VAL A 192 -1.48 36.98 -4.19
N ILE A 193 -0.45 37.61 -3.62
CA ILE A 193 -0.49 38.99 -3.13
C ILE A 193 0.59 39.78 -3.85
N ASP A 194 0.21 40.89 -4.41
CA ASP A 194 1.12 41.93 -4.87
C ASP A 194 1.44 42.88 -3.72
N ASN A 195 2.70 43.09 -3.43
CA ASN A 195 3.18 43.88 -2.29
C ASN A 195 3.62 45.29 -2.68
N CYS A 196 3.52 45.69 -3.96
CA CYS A 196 3.92 47.00 -4.43
C CYS A 196 3.00 47.45 -5.55
N ALA A 197 2.70 48.76 -5.63
CA ALA A 197 1.84 49.30 -6.67
C ALA A 197 2.63 49.57 -7.98
N ASN A 198 1.91 49.63 -9.07
CA ASN A 198 2.23 50.02 -10.45
C ASN A 198 2.58 48.87 -11.40
N ASP A 199 2.80 47.69 -10.89
CA ASP A 199 3.05 46.50 -11.70
C ASP A 199 1.87 45.53 -11.59
N THR A 200 1.33 45.06 -12.72
CA THR A 200 0.12 44.25 -12.71
C THR A 200 0.30 43.01 -13.58
N GLY A 201 -0.34 41.91 -13.20
CA GLY A 201 -0.32 40.65 -13.94
C GLY A 201 -1.58 39.82 -13.70
N ALA A 202 -1.69 38.69 -14.35
CA ALA A 202 -2.80 37.79 -14.19
C ALA A 202 -2.42 36.33 -14.25
N ILE A 203 -3.02 35.51 -13.38
CA ILE A 203 -2.94 34.05 -13.44
C ILE A 203 -4.05 33.56 -14.38
N SER A 204 -3.69 32.81 -15.42
CA SER A 204 -4.62 32.24 -16.40
C SER A 204 -4.97 30.77 -16.12
N ALA A 205 -4.12 30.07 -15.42
CA ALA A 205 -4.35 28.69 -14.98
C ALA A 205 -3.57 28.39 -13.71
N ALA A 206 -4.14 27.55 -12.85
CA ALA A 206 -3.43 26.98 -11.72
C ALA A 206 -3.94 25.56 -11.43
N SER A 207 -3.08 24.74 -10.86
CA SER A 207 -3.44 23.39 -10.41
C SER A 207 -2.69 23.01 -9.13
N LEU A 208 -3.36 22.20 -8.30
CA LEU A 208 -2.81 21.57 -7.11
C LEU A 208 -2.77 20.07 -7.33
N THR A 209 -1.60 19.46 -7.23
CA THR A 209 -1.44 18.01 -7.24
C THR A 209 -1.10 17.54 -5.83
N LEU A 210 -1.89 16.60 -5.31
CA LEU A 210 -1.70 15.95 -4.03
C LEU A 210 -1.49 14.46 -4.29
N GLU A 211 -0.39 13.93 -3.80
CA GLU A 211 -0.03 12.52 -3.96
C GLU A 211 0.00 11.83 -2.60
N GLN A 212 -0.58 10.64 -2.54
CA GLN A 212 -0.57 9.80 -1.36
C GLN A 212 0.06 8.45 -1.69
N ALA A 213 0.74 7.83 -0.72
CA ALA A 213 1.10 6.43 -0.86
C ALA A 213 -0.17 5.60 -1.09
N ALA A 214 -0.12 4.66 -2.02
CA ALA A 214 -1.22 3.72 -2.17
C ALA A 214 -1.50 3.05 -0.82
N PRO A 215 -2.77 2.92 -0.40
CA PRO A 215 -3.09 2.23 0.83
C PRO A 215 -2.54 0.81 0.76
N VAL A 216 -1.72 0.44 1.76
CA VAL A 216 -1.23 -0.93 1.88
C VAL A 216 -2.42 -1.78 2.32
N LEU A 217 -2.95 -2.56 1.39
CA LEU A 217 -3.96 -3.55 1.69
C LEU A 217 -3.27 -4.81 2.21
N GLN A 218 -3.76 -5.31 3.34
CA GLN A 218 -3.21 -6.50 3.99
C GLN A 218 -4.28 -7.55 4.19
N TYR A 219 -3.85 -8.80 4.27
CA TYR A 219 -4.68 -9.89 4.74
C TYR A 219 -3.82 -10.98 5.38
N SER A 220 -4.46 -11.83 6.17
CA SER A 220 -3.91 -13.10 6.61
C SER A 220 -4.75 -14.26 6.08
N SER A 221 -4.17 -15.43 5.95
CA SER A 221 -4.89 -16.63 5.52
C SER A 221 -4.44 -17.86 6.29
N ALA A 222 -5.38 -18.76 6.54
CA ALA A 222 -5.13 -20.04 7.18
C ALA A 222 -6.18 -21.08 6.73
N PRO A 223 -5.78 -22.36 6.63
CA PRO A 223 -4.45 -22.91 6.81
C PRO A 223 -3.56 -22.75 5.56
N SER A 224 -2.24 -22.91 5.71
CA SER A 224 -1.27 -22.98 4.61
C SER A 224 -1.05 -24.41 4.07
N PHE A 225 -1.68 -25.39 4.71
CA PHE A 225 -1.63 -26.80 4.36
C PHE A 225 -2.99 -27.44 4.63
N ILE A 226 -3.47 -28.26 3.69
CA ILE A 226 -4.72 -29.03 3.82
C ILE A 226 -4.39 -30.51 3.53
N HIS A 227 -4.66 -31.35 4.50
CA HIS A 227 -4.64 -32.80 4.35
C HIS A 227 -6.07 -33.32 4.15
N PHE A 228 -6.31 -33.98 3.02
CA PHE A 228 -7.58 -34.62 2.74
C PHE A 228 -7.54 -36.10 3.16
N PRO A 229 -8.62 -36.63 3.73
CA PRO A 229 -8.70 -38.04 4.08
C PRO A 229 -8.59 -38.92 2.84
N THR A 230 -8.28 -40.21 3.05
CA THR A 230 -8.36 -41.22 1.99
C THR A 230 -9.79 -41.38 1.55
N ILE A 231 -10.08 -41.19 0.26
CA ILE A 231 -11.41 -41.34 -0.32
C ILE A 231 -11.35 -42.19 -1.60
N PRO A 232 -12.46 -42.88 -1.99
CA PRO A 232 -12.49 -43.67 -3.21
C PRO A 232 -12.15 -42.82 -4.45
N ALA A 233 -11.45 -43.43 -5.39
CA ALA A 233 -11.14 -42.78 -6.67
C ALA A 233 -12.43 -42.26 -7.34
N ASN A 234 -12.35 -41.08 -7.97
CA ASN A 234 -13.44 -40.37 -8.61
C ASN A 234 -14.58 -39.88 -7.69
N THR A 235 -14.41 -40.00 -6.38
CA THR A 235 -15.36 -39.46 -5.36
C THR A 235 -14.83 -38.11 -4.84
N PRO A 236 -15.65 -37.04 -4.82
CA PRO A 236 -15.21 -35.76 -4.25
C PRO A 236 -15.23 -35.80 -2.71
N SER A 237 -14.24 -35.15 -2.08
CA SER A 237 -14.24 -34.87 -0.64
C SER A 237 -15.27 -33.79 -0.27
N TYR A 238 -15.49 -33.58 1.03
CA TYR A 238 -16.02 -32.31 1.47
C TYR A 238 -15.09 -31.16 1.07
N ALA A 239 -15.66 -29.95 0.94
CA ALA A 239 -14.86 -28.77 0.69
C ALA A 239 -14.22 -28.25 1.99
N TYR A 240 -12.93 -27.99 1.95
CA TYR A 240 -12.17 -27.44 3.07
C TYR A 240 -11.94 -25.94 2.88
N PRO A 241 -12.20 -25.11 3.90
CA PRO A 241 -12.01 -23.68 3.78
C PRO A 241 -10.56 -23.26 4.03
N VAL A 242 -10.06 -22.35 3.20
CA VAL A 242 -8.96 -21.45 3.52
C VAL A 242 -9.57 -20.11 3.88
N VAL A 243 -9.51 -19.75 5.14
CA VAL A 243 -10.08 -18.50 5.66
C VAL A 243 -9.11 -17.37 5.34
N VAL A 244 -9.63 -16.29 4.79
CA VAL A 244 -8.93 -15.03 4.54
C VAL A 244 -9.52 -13.97 5.45
N PHE A 245 -8.69 -13.30 6.25
CA PHE A 245 -9.09 -12.20 7.11
C PHE A 245 -8.48 -10.89 6.60
N ALA A 246 -9.31 -9.89 6.34
CA ALA A 246 -8.90 -8.53 5.99
C ALA A 246 -8.98 -7.63 7.24
N PRO A 247 -7.88 -7.02 7.70
CA PRO A 247 -7.89 -6.10 8.84
C PRO A 247 -8.86 -4.92 8.63
N ALA A 248 -9.43 -4.41 9.71
CA ALA A 248 -10.32 -3.24 9.68
C ALA A 248 -9.64 -1.96 9.19
N THR A 249 -8.30 -1.93 9.22
CA THR A 249 -7.48 -0.82 8.71
C THR A 249 -7.35 -0.77 7.18
N ASN A 250 -7.79 -1.81 6.47
CA ASN A 250 -7.82 -1.78 5.01
C ASN A 250 -8.81 -0.72 4.52
N ALA A 251 -8.44 0.02 3.48
CA ALA A 251 -9.31 1.03 2.87
C ALA A 251 -10.40 0.43 1.98
N GLN A 252 -10.23 -0.83 1.53
CA GLN A 252 -11.16 -1.54 0.64
C GLN A 252 -11.07 -3.04 0.83
N ASN A 253 -11.97 -3.76 0.16
CA ASN A 253 -12.03 -5.23 0.23
C ASN A 253 -10.77 -5.87 -0.38
N VAL A 254 -10.36 -7.00 0.20
CA VAL A 254 -9.42 -7.93 -0.41
C VAL A 254 -10.22 -9.05 -1.08
N GLY A 255 -9.98 -9.25 -2.36
CA GLY A 255 -10.76 -10.18 -3.17
C GLY A 255 -9.91 -11.26 -3.86
N PHE A 256 -10.56 -12.38 -4.16
CA PHE A 256 -10.02 -13.46 -4.98
C PHE A 256 -11.09 -13.83 -6.01
N PRO A 257 -10.98 -13.33 -7.24
CA PRO A 257 -11.90 -13.69 -8.33
C PRO A 257 -11.98 -15.21 -8.55
N ALA A 258 -13.00 -15.67 -9.24
CA ALA A 258 -13.21 -17.10 -9.51
C ALA A 258 -11.99 -17.79 -10.14
N ASN A 259 -11.23 -17.06 -10.96
CA ASN A 259 -10.02 -17.52 -11.64
C ASN A 259 -8.71 -17.12 -10.96
N ALA A 260 -8.77 -16.61 -9.73
CA ALA A 260 -7.58 -16.12 -9.02
C ALA A 260 -6.60 -17.22 -8.61
N CYS A 261 -7.05 -18.48 -8.57
CA CYS A 261 -6.27 -19.59 -8.06
C CYS A 261 -5.84 -20.54 -9.17
N VAL A 262 -4.59 -20.98 -9.11
CA VAL A 262 -3.99 -21.98 -9.99
C VAL A 262 -3.55 -23.17 -9.14
N MET A 263 -3.91 -24.38 -9.58
CA MET A 263 -3.37 -25.62 -9.03
C MET A 263 -2.12 -26.02 -9.81
N SER A 264 -1.07 -26.43 -9.11
CA SER A 264 0.19 -26.87 -9.69
C SER A 264 0.71 -28.14 -8.99
N GLY A 265 1.66 -28.82 -9.60
CA GLY A 265 2.20 -30.09 -9.10
C GLY A 265 1.69 -31.30 -9.87
N THR A 266 2.27 -32.49 -9.56
CA THR A 266 2.05 -33.73 -10.32
C THR A 266 0.59 -34.17 -10.34
N ASN A 267 -0.17 -33.90 -9.28
CA ASN A 267 -1.56 -34.31 -9.13
C ASN A 267 -2.52 -33.11 -9.06
N ALA A 268 -2.17 -32.01 -9.70
CA ALA A 268 -2.96 -30.77 -9.67
C ALA A 268 -4.42 -30.98 -10.10
N ALA A 269 -4.67 -31.89 -11.05
CA ALA A 269 -6.01 -32.21 -11.54
C ALA A 269 -6.91 -32.94 -10.51
N ASP A 270 -6.32 -33.51 -9.47
CA ASP A 270 -7.05 -34.19 -8.40
C ASP A 270 -7.55 -33.21 -7.32
N PHE A 271 -7.17 -31.94 -7.39
CA PHE A 271 -7.57 -30.87 -6.47
C PHE A 271 -8.26 -29.76 -7.24
N MET A 272 -9.29 -29.19 -6.64
CA MET A 272 -10.09 -28.14 -7.27
C MET A 272 -10.47 -27.06 -6.24
N ARG A 273 -10.27 -25.80 -6.58
CA ARG A 273 -10.93 -24.70 -5.89
C ARG A 273 -12.36 -24.59 -6.42
N LEU A 274 -13.34 -24.44 -5.54
CA LEU A 274 -14.72 -24.15 -5.94
C LEU A 274 -14.80 -22.74 -6.55
N PRO A 275 -15.60 -22.55 -7.61
CA PRO A 275 -15.46 -21.41 -8.53
C PRO A 275 -15.96 -20.05 -8.00
N ASP A 276 -16.48 -19.99 -6.78
CA ASP A 276 -17.06 -18.76 -6.25
C ASP A 276 -15.98 -17.68 -6.02
N ALA A 277 -16.27 -16.44 -6.43
CA ALA A 277 -15.44 -15.32 -6.07
C ALA A 277 -15.51 -15.07 -4.56
N VAL A 278 -14.39 -14.74 -3.95
CA VAL A 278 -14.28 -14.44 -2.51
C VAL A 278 -13.91 -12.98 -2.32
N SER A 279 -14.57 -12.30 -1.41
CA SER A 279 -14.28 -10.93 -1.02
C SER A 279 -14.36 -10.80 0.49
N ALA A 280 -13.28 -10.33 1.11
CA ALA A 280 -13.23 -10.00 2.54
C ALA A 280 -13.25 -8.47 2.69
N ALA A 281 -14.32 -7.93 3.27
CA ALA A 281 -14.42 -6.52 3.62
C ALA A 281 -13.48 -6.18 4.79
N PRO A 282 -13.10 -4.91 4.99
CA PRO A 282 -12.32 -4.49 6.16
C PRO A 282 -12.95 -4.98 7.47
N GLY A 283 -12.15 -5.64 8.32
CA GLY A 283 -12.60 -6.25 9.58
C GLY A 283 -13.37 -7.56 9.42
N SER A 284 -13.45 -8.16 8.23
CA SER A 284 -14.21 -9.37 7.97
C SER A 284 -13.39 -10.51 7.39
N THR A 285 -14.02 -11.68 7.26
CA THR A 285 -13.42 -12.88 6.67
C THR A 285 -14.11 -13.27 5.37
N GLY A 286 -13.35 -13.92 4.48
CA GLY A 286 -13.84 -14.67 3.33
C GLY A 286 -13.32 -16.11 3.38
N GLN A 287 -13.85 -17.01 2.56
CA GLN A 287 -13.42 -18.41 2.52
C GLN A 287 -13.20 -18.88 1.09
N LEU A 288 -11.98 -19.34 0.79
CA LEU A 288 -11.67 -20.09 -0.42
C LEU A 288 -11.92 -21.57 -0.12
N LEU A 289 -12.81 -22.20 -0.86
CA LEU A 289 -13.15 -23.61 -0.66
C LEU A 289 -12.36 -24.49 -1.61
N VAL A 290 -11.69 -25.51 -1.07
CA VAL A 290 -10.87 -26.46 -1.81
C VAL A 290 -11.44 -27.85 -1.64
N GLN A 291 -11.52 -28.60 -2.74
CA GLN A 291 -12.05 -29.96 -2.79
C GLN A 291 -11.00 -30.89 -3.42
N PHE A 292 -10.92 -32.11 -2.92
CA PHE A 292 -10.09 -33.18 -3.44
C PHE A 292 -10.98 -34.23 -4.13
N ARG A 293 -10.56 -34.66 -5.32
CA ARG A 293 -11.22 -35.73 -6.08
C ARG A 293 -10.14 -36.56 -6.78
N PRO A 294 -9.61 -37.58 -6.11
CA PRO A 294 -8.53 -38.38 -6.70
C PRO A 294 -8.99 -39.13 -7.95
N SER A 295 -8.22 -39.04 -9.01
CA SER A 295 -8.48 -39.76 -10.28
C SER A 295 -8.12 -41.23 -10.23
N SER A 296 -7.28 -41.63 -9.28
CA SER A 296 -6.79 -43.01 -9.08
C SER A 296 -6.33 -43.23 -7.65
N ASN A 297 -6.15 -44.50 -7.27
CA ASN A 297 -5.59 -44.87 -5.96
C ASN A 297 -4.15 -44.34 -5.77
N GLY A 298 -3.75 -44.14 -4.54
CA GLY A 298 -2.43 -43.71 -4.13
C GLY A 298 -2.39 -42.25 -3.66
N TYR A 299 -1.23 -41.86 -3.12
CA TYR A 299 -0.99 -40.53 -2.55
C TYR A 299 -0.91 -39.47 -3.63
N LYS A 300 -1.54 -38.34 -3.36
CA LYS A 300 -1.67 -37.18 -4.26
C LYS A 300 -1.20 -35.93 -3.58
N THR A 301 -0.51 -35.07 -4.32
CA THR A 301 -0.06 -33.76 -3.82
C THR A 301 -0.25 -32.67 -4.87
N ALA A 302 -0.58 -31.46 -4.42
CA ALA A 302 -0.61 -30.26 -5.25
C ALA A 302 -0.31 -29.01 -4.42
N THR A 303 -0.11 -27.92 -5.11
CA THR A 303 -0.03 -26.56 -4.52
C THR A 303 -1.09 -25.69 -5.14
N MET A 304 -1.91 -25.07 -4.32
CA MET A 304 -2.82 -24.00 -4.73
C MET A 304 -2.14 -22.65 -4.53
N THR A 305 -2.07 -21.84 -5.57
CA THR A 305 -1.59 -20.46 -5.51
C THR A 305 -2.71 -19.53 -5.96
N CYS A 306 -3.15 -18.62 -5.08
CA CYS A 306 -4.21 -17.66 -5.37
C CYS A 306 -3.67 -16.24 -5.33
N THR A 307 -3.92 -15.45 -6.37
CA THR A 307 -3.49 -14.05 -6.45
C THR A 307 -4.58 -13.14 -5.92
N ALA A 308 -4.23 -12.30 -4.95
CA ALA A 308 -5.13 -11.34 -4.35
C ALA A 308 -5.41 -10.13 -5.26
N GLN A 309 -6.57 -9.52 -5.09
CA GLN A 309 -7.01 -8.30 -5.76
C GLN A 309 -7.49 -7.27 -4.72
N PRO A 310 -7.32 -5.95 -4.99
CA PRO A 310 -6.64 -5.36 -6.13
C PRO A 310 -5.11 -5.56 -6.09
N SER A 311 -4.40 -5.15 -7.13
CA SER A 311 -2.93 -5.15 -7.13
C SER A 311 -2.39 -4.30 -5.97
N GLY A 312 -1.25 -4.70 -5.39
CA GLY A 312 -0.66 -4.02 -4.22
C GLY A 312 -1.08 -4.57 -2.86
N VAL A 313 -1.95 -5.59 -2.83
CA VAL A 313 -2.26 -6.32 -1.57
C VAL A 313 -1.05 -7.09 -1.07
N THR A 314 -0.83 -7.12 0.23
CA THR A 314 0.28 -7.84 0.87
C THR A 314 -0.26 -8.90 1.86
N PRO A 315 0.17 -10.16 1.70
CA PRO A 315 0.97 -10.73 0.63
C PRO A 315 0.20 -10.74 -0.71
N ALA A 316 0.90 -10.71 -1.84
CA ALA A 316 0.25 -10.72 -3.15
C ALA A 316 -0.45 -12.04 -3.49
N GLN A 317 -0.04 -13.13 -2.84
CA GLN A 317 -0.53 -14.48 -3.09
C GLN A 317 -0.74 -15.28 -1.81
N ILE A 318 -1.76 -16.13 -1.82
CA ILE A 318 -1.91 -17.25 -0.89
C ILE A 318 -1.28 -18.50 -1.53
N ILE A 319 -0.47 -19.21 -0.77
CA ILE A 319 0.08 -20.49 -1.18
C ILE A 319 -0.37 -21.53 -0.16
N VAL A 320 -1.06 -22.58 -0.63
CA VAL A 320 -1.56 -23.67 0.21
C VAL A 320 -1.05 -24.99 -0.35
N GLN A 321 -0.38 -25.76 0.49
CA GLN A 321 0.01 -27.12 0.16
C GLN A 321 -1.17 -28.07 0.38
N LEU A 322 -1.37 -28.98 -0.56
CA LEU A 322 -2.50 -29.90 -0.57
C LEU A 322 -1.99 -31.32 -0.69
N ASP A 323 -2.51 -32.22 0.12
CA ASP A 323 -2.29 -33.65 -0.06
C ASP A 323 -3.55 -34.46 0.28
N GLY A 324 -3.55 -35.73 -0.14
CA GLY A 324 -4.60 -36.68 0.12
C GLY A 324 -4.30 -38.01 -0.52
N ALA A 325 -5.12 -39.02 -0.30
CA ALA A 325 -4.97 -40.32 -0.95
C ALA A 325 -6.27 -40.80 -1.60
N GLY A 326 -6.15 -41.28 -2.84
CA GLY A 326 -7.22 -42.07 -3.47
C GLY A 326 -7.08 -43.54 -3.06
N GLY A 327 -8.19 -44.20 -2.78
CA GLY A 327 -8.21 -45.62 -2.43
C GLY A 327 -9.57 -46.05 -1.89
N ASP A 328 -9.71 -47.32 -1.59
CA ASP A 328 -10.90 -47.77 -0.89
C ASP A 328 -10.93 -47.10 0.48
N ALA A 329 -12.07 -46.53 0.85
CA ALA A 329 -12.26 -45.96 2.17
C ALA A 329 -12.03 -47.08 3.18
N LEU A 330 -10.94 -47.03 3.90
CA LEU A 330 -10.81 -47.85 5.10
C LEU A 330 -12.04 -47.50 5.98
N PRO A 331 -12.65 -48.49 6.66
CA PRO A 331 -13.74 -48.17 7.56
C PRO A 331 -13.33 -47.01 8.45
N PRO A 332 -14.22 -46.04 8.72
CA PRO A 332 -13.86 -44.87 9.48
C PRO A 332 -13.20 -45.30 10.79
N PRO A 333 -11.96 -44.87 11.05
CA PRO A 333 -11.30 -45.21 12.29
C PRO A 333 -12.13 -44.63 13.45
N ASN A 334 -12.12 -45.32 14.57
CA ASN A 334 -12.67 -44.71 15.78
C ASN A 334 -11.75 -43.55 16.22
N CYS A 335 -12.09 -42.37 15.76
CA CYS A 335 -11.28 -41.16 15.98
C CYS A 335 -11.37 -40.63 17.42
N TYR A 336 -12.20 -41.24 18.23
CA TYR A 336 -12.27 -41.00 19.68
C TYR A 336 -11.45 -41.99 20.52
N ASP A 337 -10.96 -43.06 19.91
CA ASP A 337 -9.98 -44.00 20.43
C ASP A 337 -8.64 -43.70 19.80
N VAL A 338 -7.96 -42.65 20.32
CA VAL A 338 -6.79 -42.06 19.63
C VAL A 338 -5.54 -42.90 19.77
N ASP A 339 -5.40 -43.69 20.82
CA ASP A 339 -4.30 -44.63 20.98
C ASP A 339 -4.58 -46.02 20.38
N GLY A 340 -5.83 -46.36 20.10
CA GLY A 340 -6.25 -47.52 19.35
C GLY A 340 -6.27 -48.83 20.19
N ASP A 341 -6.47 -48.70 21.48
CA ASP A 341 -6.53 -49.85 22.39
C ASP A 341 -7.92 -50.51 22.37
N GLY A 342 -8.88 -49.95 21.66
CA GLY A 342 -10.26 -50.40 21.53
C GLY A 342 -11.19 -49.87 22.61
N VAL A 343 -10.72 -49.00 23.49
CA VAL A 343 -11.51 -48.40 24.59
C VAL A 343 -11.45 -46.86 24.52
N MET A 344 -12.59 -46.22 24.37
CA MET A 344 -12.69 -44.76 24.49
C MET A 344 -12.52 -44.33 25.96
N ASN A 345 -11.33 -43.91 26.34
CA ASN A 345 -11.01 -43.47 27.67
C ASN A 345 -11.01 -41.93 27.78
N PRO A 346 -11.94 -41.31 28.51
CA PRO A 346 -11.98 -39.84 28.64
C PRO A 346 -10.71 -39.22 29.21
N LEU A 347 -9.93 -39.92 30.02
CA LEU A 347 -8.71 -39.45 30.67
C LEU A 347 -7.45 -39.65 29.77
N VAL A 348 -7.55 -40.44 28.72
CA VAL A 348 -6.49 -40.65 27.72
C VAL A 348 -6.88 -39.96 26.41
N ASP A 349 -7.90 -40.51 25.74
CA ASP A 349 -8.31 -40.04 24.41
C ASP A 349 -8.96 -38.65 24.47
N GLY A 350 -9.98 -38.50 25.32
CA GLY A 350 -10.75 -37.28 25.46
C GLY A 350 -9.91 -36.10 25.96
N LEU A 351 -9.06 -36.35 26.94
CA LEU A 351 -8.17 -35.33 27.50
C LEU A 351 -7.15 -34.86 26.49
N PHE A 352 -6.55 -35.78 25.70
CA PHE A 352 -5.60 -35.45 24.68
C PHE A 352 -6.23 -34.62 23.57
N ILE A 353 -7.37 -35.03 23.01
CA ILE A 353 -8.12 -34.30 21.99
C ILE A 353 -8.46 -32.89 22.49
N THR A 354 -9.00 -32.76 23.72
CA THR A 354 -9.36 -31.45 24.27
C THR A 354 -8.17 -30.52 24.41
N ARG A 355 -7.01 -31.03 24.88
CA ARG A 355 -5.79 -30.24 25.02
C ARG A 355 -5.25 -29.76 23.67
N LEU A 356 -5.32 -30.60 22.63
CA LEU A 356 -4.94 -30.20 21.27
C LEU A 356 -5.90 -29.14 20.70
N GLN A 357 -7.21 -29.27 20.94
CA GLN A 357 -8.20 -28.27 20.52
C GLN A 357 -8.02 -26.91 21.22
N LEU A 358 -7.47 -26.91 22.43
CA LEU A 358 -7.08 -25.69 23.16
C LEU A 358 -5.75 -25.11 22.68
N GLY A 359 -5.15 -25.67 21.62
CA GLY A 359 -3.91 -25.16 21.01
C GLY A 359 -2.63 -25.57 21.72
N LEU A 360 -2.65 -26.54 22.63
CA LEU A 360 -1.44 -27.03 23.28
C LEU A 360 -0.60 -27.85 22.29
N PRO A 361 0.74 -27.63 22.23
CA PRO A 361 1.61 -28.46 21.42
C PRO A 361 1.48 -29.95 21.76
N PRO A 362 1.60 -30.89 20.80
CA PRO A 362 1.38 -32.32 21.03
C PRO A 362 2.17 -32.92 22.20
N GLY A 363 3.41 -32.50 22.42
CA GLY A 363 4.22 -32.94 23.55
C GLY A 363 3.68 -32.48 24.90
N VAL A 364 3.14 -31.26 24.95
CA VAL A 364 2.50 -30.69 26.18
C VAL A 364 1.12 -31.31 26.38
N ALA A 365 0.35 -31.48 25.30
CA ALA A 365 -0.96 -32.11 25.35
C ALA A 365 -0.90 -33.55 25.89
N ALA A 366 0.22 -34.25 25.63
CA ALA A 366 0.45 -35.62 26.08
C ALA A 366 0.96 -35.74 27.54
N ASN A 367 1.23 -34.64 28.25
CA ASN A 367 1.74 -34.70 29.62
C ASN A 367 0.76 -35.44 30.54
N ASN A 368 1.29 -36.43 31.27
CA ASN A 368 0.57 -37.32 32.17
C ASN A 368 -0.53 -38.16 31.47
N ILE A 369 -0.40 -38.40 30.16
CA ILE A 369 -1.26 -39.35 29.44
C ILE A 369 -0.43 -40.56 29.08
N ALA A 370 -0.90 -41.73 29.52
CA ALA A 370 -0.29 -43.04 29.22
C ALA A 370 -1.06 -43.67 28.07
N PHE A 371 -0.64 -43.40 26.83
CA PHE A 371 -1.19 -44.04 25.63
C PHE A 371 -0.90 -45.53 25.59
N GLN A 372 -1.91 -46.28 25.16
CA GLN A 372 -1.81 -47.74 25.01
C GLN A 372 -1.31 -48.17 23.62
N SER A 373 -1.06 -49.47 23.44
CA SER A 373 -0.76 -50.04 22.13
C SER A 373 -2.01 -50.10 21.25
N PRO A 374 -1.94 -49.87 19.93
CA PRO A 374 -0.72 -49.77 19.12
C PRO A 374 -0.12 -48.34 19.00
N ARG A 375 -0.78 -47.28 19.42
CA ARG A 375 -0.31 -45.90 19.29
C ARG A 375 0.18 -45.31 20.62
N ASN A 376 1.17 -45.95 21.19
CA ASN A 376 1.70 -45.70 22.53
C ASN A 376 2.60 -44.45 22.68
N SER A 377 2.46 -43.46 21.83
CA SER A 377 3.17 -42.17 21.94
C SER A 377 2.42 -41.03 21.28
N ALA A 378 2.59 -39.82 21.78
CA ALA A 378 1.97 -38.61 21.22
C ALA A 378 2.23 -38.47 19.71
N LYS A 379 3.44 -38.80 19.22
CA LYS A 379 3.77 -38.74 17.80
C LYS A 379 2.92 -39.69 16.96
N LYS A 380 2.71 -40.92 17.41
CA LYS A 380 1.89 -41.91 16.70
C LYS A 380 0.41 -41.54 16.73
N VAL A 381 -0.06 -41.05 17.88
CA VAL A 381 -1.44 -40.59 18.05
C VAL A 381 -1.74 -39.37 17.15
N VAL A 382 -0.87 -38.36 17.15
CA VAL A 382 -1.01 -37.19 16.29
C VAL A 382 -0.93 -37.57 14.81
N GLY A 383 -0.01 -38.45 14.44
CA GLY A 383 0.07 -38.99 13.06
C GLY A 383 -1.25 -39.64 12.64
N PHE A 384 -1.84 -40.49 13.48
CA PHE A 384 -3.13 -41.11 13.24
C PHE A 384 -4.27 -40.09 13.13
N MET A 385 -4.32 -39.12 14.02
CA MET A 385 -5.35 -38.07 14.00
C MET A 385 -5.26 -37.23 12.74
N LEU A 386 -4.06 -36.85 12.32
CA LEU A 386 -3.84 -36.09 11.09
C LEU A 386 -4.17 -36.92 9.83
N GLU A 387 -3.65 -38.17 9.76
CA GLU A 387 -3.73 -39.00 8.56
C GLU A 387 -5.08 -39.68 8.36
N ARG A 388 -5.78 -39.99 9.45
CA ARG A 388 -6.98 -40.83 9.44
C ARG A 388 -8.24 -40.17 9.93
N CYS A 389 -8.12 -39.10 10.75
CA CYS A 389 -9.26 -38.44 11.38
C CYS A 389 -9.49 -37.00 10.90
N GLY A 390 -8.68 -36.51 9.96
CA GLY A 390 -8.82 -35.16 9.43
C GLY A 390 -8.59 -34.05 10.47
N TYR A 391 -7.88 -34.38 11.57
CA TYR A 391 -7.57 -33.41 12.61
C TYR A 391 -6.53 -32.41 12.08
N VAL A 392 -6.81 -31.13 12.20
CA VAL A 392 -5.88 -30.04 11.88
C VAL A 392 -5.25 -29.58 13.20
N VAL A 393 -3.94 -29.70 13.35
CA VAL A 393 -3.23 -29.09 14.50
C VAL A 393 -3.36 -27.58 14.35
N PRO A 394 -3.99 -26.86 15.31
CA PRO A 394 -4.01 -25.40 15.27
C PRO A 394 -2.56 -24.90 15.21
N SER A 395 -2.23 -24.08 14.22
CA SER A 395 -0.95 -23.37 14.21
C SER A 395 -0.91 -22.50 15.47
N THR A 396 0.10 -22.71 16.33
CA THR A 396 0.36 -21.77 17.42
C THR A 396 0.53 -20.36 16.84
N PRO A 397 -0.10 -19.36 17.43
CA PRO A 397 0.01 -17.97 16.98
C PRO A 397 1.44 -17.45 16.99
#